data_c8cd570633f0c40d620f68a88567813f
#
_entry.id   c8cd570633f0c40d620f68a88567813f
#
_cell.length_a   1.000
_cell.length_b   1.000
_cell.length_c   1.000
_cell.angle_alpha   90.00
_cell.angle_beta   90.00
_cell.angle_gamma   90.00
#
_symmetry.space_group_name_H-M   'P 1'
#
loop_
_entity.id
_entity.type
_entity.pdbx_description
1 polymer ?
#
loop_
_entity_poly.entity_id
_entity_poly.type
_entity_poly.pdbx_seq_one_letter_code
_entity_poly.pdbx_strand_id
1 'polypeptide(L)'
;IYTMDQQGLGFPAKHRKCAKVVGDVMGNYHPHGDMAIYDALVRMAQAFAFRMPLVDGSGNFGSIDGDNAAAMRYTECRLAAIATEVIEDLSTATVPFKPNYDGSRQEPVVLPSRLPNLLLNGATGIAVGMATNIPPHNLVEICRALLKLLKDPEIKDYQLVANDAIQGPDFPTGGVVINTKEELREIYRTGQG
;
A
#
# COMPACT_ATOMS: atom_id res chain seq x y z
N ILE A 1 -3.13 -0.59 -9.26
CA ILE A 1 -4.35 -0.07 -8.63
C ILE A 1 -5.15 0.76 -9.63
N TYR A 2 -4.63 1.87 -10.16
CA TYR A 2 -5.32 2.74 -11.11
C TYR A 2 -5.88 1.99 -12.34
N THR A 3 -5.10 1.12 -12.97
CA THR A 3 -5.55 0.29 -14.10
C THR A 3 -6.72 -0.64 -13.71
N MET A 4 -6.69 -1.21 -12.53
CA MET A 4 -7.78 -2.06 -12.04
C MET A 4 -9.07 -1.25 -11.84
N ASP A 5 -8.97 -0.03 -11.34
CA ASP A 5 -10.10 0.90 -11.23
C ASP A 5 -10.69 1.22 -12.62
N GLN A 6 -9.84 1.59 -13.58
CA GLN A 6 -10.27 1.86 -14.97
C GLN A 6 -10.92 0.64 -15.65
N GLN A 7 -10.63 -0.56 -15.21
CA GLN A 7 -11.28 -1.79 -15.68
C GLN A 7 -12.58 -2.14 -14.92
N GLY A 8 -12.99 -1.32 -13.96
CA GLY A 8 -14.16 -1.58 -13.12
C GLY A 8 -13.97 -2.79 -12.19
N LEU A 9 -12.75 -3.05 -11.75
CA LEU A 9 -12.42 -4.16 -10.84
C LEU A 9 -12.47 -3.74 -9.36
N GLY A 10 -13.25 -2.71 -9.02
CA GLY A 10 -13.52 -2.33 -7.64
C GLY A 10 -14.29 -3.43 -6.87
N PHE A 11 -14.12 -3.46 -5.55
CA PHE A 11 -14.94 -4.32 -4.69
C PHE A 11 -16.42 -3.88 -4.77
N PRO A 12 -17.42 -4.79 -4.96
CA PRO A 12 -17.34 -6.25 -4.99
C PRO A 12 -17.39 -6.87 -6.40
N ALA A 13 -16.82 -6.26 -7.42
CA ALA A 13 -16.82 -6.77 -8.79
C ALA A 13 -16.28 -8.21 -8.88
N LYS A 14 -16.65 -8.90 -9.96
CA LYS A 14 -16.11 -10.24 -10.24
C LYS A 14 -14.61 -10.17 -10.50
N HIS A 15 -13.85 -11.12 -9.97
CA HIS A 15 -12.42 -11.27 -10.26
C HIS A 15 -12.15 -11.44 -11.76
N ARG A 16 -11.02 -10.93 -12.22
CA ARG A 16 -10.50 -11.13 -13.59
C ARG A 16 -9.10 -11.71 -13.56
N LYS A 17 -8.71 -12.37 -14.64
CA LYS A 17 -7.36 -12.93 -14.80
C LYS A 17 -6.30 -11.86 -14.59
N CYS A 18 -5.30 -12.16 -13.76
CA CYS A 18 -4.17 -11.26 -13.51
C CYS A 18 -3.45 -10.90 -14.80
N ALA A 19 -3.34 -11.84 -15.75
CA ALA A 19 -2.74 -11.60 -17.06
C ALA A 19 -3.40 -10.44 -17.83
N LYS A 20 -4.73 -10.24 -17.69
CA LYS A 20 -5.43 -9.12 -18.31
C LYS A 20 -5.03 -7.79 -17.67
N VAL A 21 -4.95 -7.75 -16.34
CA VAL A 21 -4.52 -6.54 -15.61
C VAL A 21 -3.08 -6.20 -15.95
N VAL A 22 -2.17 -7.18 -15.91
CA VAL A 22 -0.75 -7.00 -16.24
C VAL A 22 -0.58 -6.48 -17.66
N GLY A 23 -1.29 -7.08 -18.64
CA GLY A 23 -1.23 -6.65 -20.03
C GLY A 23 -1.69 -5.19 -20.22
N ASP A 24 -2.75 -4.77 -19.55
CA ASP A 24 -3.25 -3.39 -19.65
C ASP A 24 -2.33 -2.39 -18.93
N VAL A 25 -1.72 -2.76 -17.81
CA VAL A 25 -0.69 -1.93 -17.16
C VAL A 25 0.51 -1.74 -18.08
N MET A 26 1.02 -2.84 -18.65
CA MET A 26 2.17 -2.81 -19.54
C MET A 26 1.88 -2.01 -20.81
N GLY A 27 0.73 -2.24 -21.42
CA GLY A 27 0.36 -1.59 -22.69
C GLY A 27 -0.01 -0.10 -22.56
N ASN A 28 -0.55 0.32 -21.42
CA ASN A 28 -1.09 1.67 -21.29
C ASN A 28 -0.25 2.62 -20.42
N TYR A 29 0.50 2.10 -19.44
CA TYR A 29 1.12 2.95 -18.40
C TYR A 29 2.58 2.61 -18.09
N HIS A 30 2.97 1.34 -18.15
CA HIS A 30 4.28 0.90 -17.71
C HIS A 30 4.91 -0.07 -18.70
N PRO A 31 5.57 0.43 -19.77
CA PRO A 31 6.11 -0.38 -20.90
C PRO A 31 7.40 -1.13 -20.48
N HIS A 32 7.32 -1.97 -19.45
CA HIS A 32 8.41 -2.79 -18.91
C HIS A 32 8.00 -4.26 -18.86
N GLY A 33 8.88 -5.12 -18.35
CA GLY A 33 8.61 -6.57 -18.29
C GLY A 33 7.36 -6.92 -17.48
N ASP A 34 6.56 -7.84 -17.99
CA ASP A 34 5.31 -8.30 -17.42
C ASP A 34 5.49 -8.97 -16.04
N MET A 35 6.62 -9.66 -15.84
CA MET A 35 6.91 -10.31 -14.55
C MET A 35 7.03 -9.30 -13.42
N ALA A 36 7.72 -8.18 -13.63
CA ALA A 36 7.86 -7.15 -12.59
C ALA A 36 6.49 -6.55 -12.20
N ILE A 37 5.60 -6.36 -13.18
CA ILE A 37 4.23 -5.88 -12.96
C ILE A 37 3.42 -6.93 -12.19
N TYR A 38 3.55 -8.20 -12.58
CA TYR A 38 2.86 -9.30 -11.90
C TYR A 38 3.33 -9.49 -10.46
N ASP A 39 4.64 -9.46 -10.21
CA ASP A 39 5.22 -9.58 -8.87
C ASP A 39 4.72 -8.46 -7.94
N ALA A 40 4.63 -7.23 -8.44
CA ALA A 40 4.05 -6.12 -7.69
C ALA A 40 2.57 -6.35 -7.37
N LEU A 41 1.78 -6.85 -8.33
CA LEU A 41 0.38 -7.21 -8.12
C LEU A 41 0.23 -8.33 -7.08
N VAL A 42 1.03 -9.38 -7.21
CA VAL A 42 1.06 -10.53 -6.28
C VAL A 42 1.34 -10.04 -4.86
N ARG A 43 2.38 -9.22 -4.68
CA ARG A 43 2.75 -8.70 -3.37
C ARG A 43 1.61 -7.92 -2.70
N MET A 44 0.87 -7.12 -3.45
CA MET A 44 -0.29 -6.38 -2.92
C MET A 44 -1.46 -7.27 -2.49
N ALA A 45 -1.49 -8.54 -2.92
CA ALA A 45 -2.51 -9.51 -2.54
C ALA A 45 -2.07 -10.43 -1.38
N GLN A 46 -0.78 -10.42 -1.01
CA GLN A 46 -0.24 -11.31 0.00
C GLN A 46 -0.45 -10.75 1.42
N ALA A 47 -1.29 -11.41 2.20
CA ALA A 47 -1.58 -11.02 3.58
C ALA A 47 -0.37 -11.17 4.53
N PHE A 48 0.66 -11.90 4.14
CA PHE A 48 1.92 -12.00 4.87
C PHE A 48 2.94 -10.93 4.46
N ALA A 49 2.72 -10.22 3.35
CA ALA A 49 3.58 -9.14 2.86
C ALA A 49 2.99 -7.74 3.11
N PHE A 50 1.67 -7.61 3.05
CA PHE A 50 0.94 -6.35 3.27
C PHE A 50 0.07 -6.45 4.52
N ARG A 51 0.20 -5.48 5.42
CA ARG A 51 -0.66 -5.41 6.63
C ARG A 51 -2.12 -5.18 6.26
N MET A 52 -2.36 -4.41 5.20
CA MET A 52 -3.67 -4.16 4.60
C MET A 52 -3.56 -4.40 3.09
N PRO A 53 -3.79 -5.64 2.61
CA PRO A 53 -3.74 -5.95 1.18
C PRO A 53 -4.66 -5.05 0.36
N LEU A 54 -4.15 -4.52 -0.76
CA LEU A 54 -4.90 -3.66 -1.67
C LEU A 54 -5.55 -4.44 -2.82
N VAL A 55 -5.12 -5.68 -3.01
CA VAL A 55 -5.65 -6.59 -4.02
C VAL A 55 -6.27 -7.79 -3.33
N ASP A 56 -7.49 -8.14 -3.77
CA ASP A 56 -8.18 -9.38 -3.41
C ASP A 56 -7.90 -10.39 -4.53
N GLY A 57 -7.07 -11.39 -4.19
CA GLY A 57 -6.62 -12.43 -5.11
C GLY A 57 -7.40 -13.72 -4.97
N SER A 58 -7.62 -14.41 -6.09
CA SER A 58 -8.20 -15.75 -6.16
C SER A 58 -7.25 -16.69 -6.86
N GLY A 59 -6.90 -17.79 -6.20
CA GLY A 59 -5.91 -18.76 -6.64
C GLY A 59 -4.67 -18.78 -5.76
N ASN A 60 -3.56 -19.32 -6.27
CA ASN A 60 -2.30 -19.41 -5.54
C ASN A 60 -1.45 -18.14 -5.74
N PHE A 61 -1.32 -17.33 -4.70
CA PHE A 61 -0.49 -16.12 -4.65
C PHE A 61 0.81 -16.33 -3.85
N GLY A 62 1.25 -17.56 -3.70
CA GLY A 62 2.45 -17.90 -2.94
C GLY A 62 2.19 -18.13 -1.46
N SER A 63 3.25 -18.43 -0.72
CA SER A 63 3.21 -18.64 0.73
C SER A 63 4.36 -17.93 1.44
N ILE A 64 4.22 -17.78 2.75
CA ILE A 64 5.29 -17.26 3.60
C ILE A 64 6.52 -18.18 3.62
N ASP A 65 6.35 -19.45 3.31
CA ASP A 65 7.43 -20.46 3.26
C ASP A 65 8.27 -20.35 1.98
N GLY A 66 7.96 -19.38 1.11
CA GLY A 66 8.73 -19.08 -0.10
C GLY A 66 8.19 -19.72 -1.39
N ASP A 67 7.01 -20.33 -1.35
CA ASP A 67 6.37 -20.80 -2.59
C ASP A 67 6.01 -19.61 -3.49
N ASN A 68 6.30 -19.73 -4.76
CA ASN A 68 5.95 -18.72 -5.75
C ASN A 68 4.44 -18.73 -6.05
N ALA A 69 3.92 -17.58 -6.46
CA ALA A 69 2.59 -17.50 -7.02
C ALA A 69 2.48 -18.33 -8.30
N ALA A 70 1.30 -18.86 -8.57
CA ALA A 70 1.01 -19.48 -9.86
C ALA A 70 1.11 -18.45 -10.99
N ALA A 71 1.35 -18.91 -12.22
CA ALA A 71 1.42 -18.01 -13.37
C ALA A 71 0.15 -17.17 -13.53
N MET A 72 0.29 -15.91 -13.98
CA MET A 72 -0.79 -14.91 -14.07
C MET A 72 -1.98 -15.33 -14.95
N ARG A 73 -1.84 -16.33 -15.79
CA ARG A 73 -2.94 -16.91 -16.58
C ARG A 73 -3.89 -17.77 -15.73
N TYR A 74 -3.46 -18.23 -14.56
CA TYR A 74 -4.27 -19.05 -13.64
C TYR A 74 -4.91 -18.19 -12.54
N THR A 75 -4.18 -17.23 -11.99
CA THR A 75 -4.66 -16.37 -10.90
C THR A 75 -5.63 -15.32 -11.39
N GLU A 76 -6.52 -14.91 -10.49
CA GLU A 76 -7.50 -13.85 -10.73
C GLU A 76 -7.42 -12.79 -9.61
N CYS A 77 -7.81 -11.56 -9.90
CA CYS A 77 -7.76 -10.47 -8.95
C CYS A 77 -8.87 -9.44 -9.15
N ARG A 78 -9.13 -8.70 -8.10
CA ARG A 78 -9.88 -7.44 -8.07
C ARG A 78 -9.28 -6.55 -6.98
N LEU A 79 -9.73 -5.30 -6.89
CA LEU A 79 -9.36 -4.44 -5.77
C LEU A 79 -10.00 -4.97 -4.47
N ALA A 80 -9.23 -4.95 -3.39
CA ALA A 80 -9.77 -5.16 -2.05
C ALA A 80 -10.63 -3.96 -1.62
N ALA A 81 -11.54 -4.14 -0.67
CA ALA A 81 -12.40 -3.05 -0.20
C ALA A 81 -11.63 -1.82 0.28
N ILE A 82 -10.52 -2.02 0.98
CA ILE A 82 -9.67 -0.93 1.47
C ILE A 82 -9.03 -0.12 0.35
N ALA A 83 -8.82 -0.70 -0.84
CA ALA A 83 -8.27 0.01 -1.98
C ALA A 83 -9.20 1.11 -2.52
N THR A 84 -10.49 1.04 -2.24
CA THR A 84 -11.45 2.11 -2.57
C THR A 84 -11.05 3.42 -1.89
N GLU A 85 -10.61 3.38 -0.63
CA GLU A 85 -10.16 4.55 0.12
C GLU A 85 -8.86 5.17 -0.45
N VAL A 86 -8.14 4.41 -1.25
CA VAL A 86 -6.91 4.89 -1.91
C VAL A 86 -7.20 5.66 -3.19
N ILE A 87 -8.34 5.37 -3.87
CA ILE A 87 -8.62 5.86 -5.23
C ILE A 87 -9.90 6.69 -5.37
N GLU A 88 -10.78 6.70 -4.38
CA GLU A 88 -12.14 7.26 -4.51
C GLU A 88 -12.14 8.72 -4.99
N ASP A 89 -11.19 9.54 -4.54
CA ASP A 89 -11.10 10.95 -4.88
C ASP A 89 -10.38 11.26 -6.20
N LEU A 90 -10.01 10.24 -7.00
CA LEU A 90 -9.39 10.45 -8.31
C LEU A 90 -10.28 11.25 -9.27
N SER A 91 -11.59 11.07 -9.20
CA SER A 91 -12.57 11.74 -10.06
C SER A 91 -12.82 13.22 -9.67
N THR A 92 -12.36 13.66 -8.51
CA THR A 92 -12.65 14.99 -7.95
C THR A 92 -11.49 15.99 -8.12
N ALA A 93 -10.53 15.68 -9.00
CA ALA A 93 -9.36 16.51 -9.31
C ALA A 93 -8.50 16.86 -8.06
N THR A 94 -8.44 15.96 -7.10
CA THR A 94 -7.65 16.14 -5.86
C THR A 94 -6.15 15.95 -6.06
N VAL A 95 -5.76 15.31 -7.17
CA VAL A 95 -4.35 15.04 -7.51
C VAL A 95 -4.08 15.43 -8.96
N PRO A 96 -2.83 15.84 -9.30
CA PRO A 96 -2.46 16.14 -10.67
C PRO A 96 -2.38 14.87 -11.51
N PHE A 97 -2.68 15.02 -12.80
CA PHE A 97 -2.50 14.00 -13.82
C PHE A 97 -1.39 14.41 -14.78
N LYS A 98 -0.74 13.45 -15.39
CA LYS A 98 0.25 13.63 -16.46
C LYS A 98 -0.04 12.68 -17.61
N PRO A 99 0.44 12.98 -18.84
CA PRO A 99 0.41 12.02 -19.93
C PRO A 99 1.17 10.74 -19.55
N ASN A 100 0.66 9.58 -20.02
CA ASN A 100 1.40 8.33 -19.99
C ASN A 100 2.61 8.38 -20.94
N TYR A 101 3.35 7.27 -21.04
CA TYR A 101 4.62 7.20 -21.78
C TYR A 101 4.50 7.55 -23.29
N ASP A 102 3.35 7.33 -23.94
CA ASP A 102 3.12 7.62 -25.36
C ASP A 102 2.16 8.80 -25.61
N GLY A 103 1.69 9.45 -24.54
CA GLY A 103 0.76 10.59 -24.62
C GLY A 103 -0.68 10.22 -24.98
N SER A 104 -1.01 8.94 -25.16
CA SER A 104 -2.36 8.49 -25.55
C SER A 104 -3.38 8.52 -24.41
N ARG A 105 -2.92 8.54 -23.15
CA ARG A 105 -3.74 8.51 -21.94
C ARG A 105 -3.20 9.46 -20.89
N GLN A 106 -4.02 9.67 -19.86
CA GLN A 106 -3.59 10.36 -18.65
C GLN A 106 -3.46 9.35 -17.50
N GLU A 107 -2.50 9.59 -16.62
CA GLU A 107 -2.31 8.82 -15.39
C GLU A 107 -2.14 9.75 -14.19
N PRO A 108 -2.61 9.39 -12.99
CA PRO A 108 -2.40 10.21 -11.81
C PRO A 108 -0.91 10.19 -11.42
N VAL A 109 -0.38 11.35 -11.02
CA VAL A 109 1.01 11.45 -10.53
C VAL A 109 1.16 10.74 -9.20
N VAL A 110 0.13 10.83 -8.35
CA VAL A 110 0.01 10.11 -7.06
C VAL A 110 -1.43 9.68 -6.87
N LEU A 111 -1.67 8.70 -6.02
CA LEU A 111 -3.02 8.33 -5.61
C LEU A 111 -3.48 9.23 -4.44
N PRO A 112 -4.75 9.66 -4.40
CA PRO A 112 -5.25 10.61 -3.38
C PRO A 112 -5.23 10.07 -1.96
N SER A 113 -5.42 8.78 -1.81
CA SER A 113 -5.37 8.01 -0.56
C SER A 113 -5.91 8.70 0.68
N ARG A 114 -7.17 8.48 0.99
CA ARG A 114 -7.80 8.96 2.24
C ARG A 114 -7.18 8.41 3.51
N LEU A 115 -6.50 7.26 3.39
CA LEU A 115 -5.76 6.62 4.47
C LEU A 115 -4.26 6.79 4.25
N PRO A 116 -3.46 6.99 5.30
CA PRO A 116 -2.01 7.12 5.18
C PRO A 116 -1.36 5.76 4.88
N ASN A 117 -1.48 5.30 3.63
CA ASN A 117 -1.02 3.98 3.19
C ASN A 117 0.47 3.76 3.43
N LEU A 118 1.27 4.84 3.42
CA LEU A 118 2.69 4.79 3.76
C LEU A 118 2.92 4.21 5.17
N LEU A 119 2.11 4.60 6.14
CA LEU A 119 2.21 4.09 7.51
C LEU A 119 1.49 2.75 7.67
N LEU A 120 0.37 2.55 6.96
CA LEU A 120 -0.41 1.30 7.08
C LEU A 120 0.35 0.09 6.57
N ASN A 121 0.94 0.19 5.40
CA ASN A 121 1.65 -0.92 4.74
C ASN A 121 3.17 -0.81 4.82
N GLY A 122 3.68 0.34 5.29
CA GLY A 122 5.09 0.61 5.27
C GLY A 122 5.63 0.87 3.85
N ALA A 123 6.91 1.11 3.78
CA ALA A 123 7.62 1.24 2.51
C ALA A 123 9.09 0.91 2.68
N THR A 124 9.67 0.26 1.68
CA THR A 124 11.12 0.07 1.57
C THR A 124 11.58 0.65 0.26
N GLY A 125 12.73 1.31 0.28
CA GLY A 125 13.32 1.87 -0.92
C GLY A 125 14.83 2.02 -0.78
N ILE A 126 15.54 1.77 -1.87
CA ILE A 126 17.00 1.89 -1.94
C ILE A 126 17.33 2.96 -2.97
N ALA A 127 18.09 3.97 -2.55
CA ALA A 127 18.60 5.03 -3.40
C ALA A 127 20.12 5.12 -3.27
N VAL A 128 20.75 5.94 -4.13
CA VAL A 128 22.18 6.18 -4.02
C VAL A 128 22.46 6.99 -2.75
N GLY A 129 23.25 6.41 -1.85
CA GLY A 129 23.67 7.05 -0.61
C GLY A 129 22.66 7.03 0.53
N MET A 130 21.43 6.51 0.33
CA MET A 130 20.42 6.38 1.38
C MET A 130 19.45 5.26 1.11
N ALA A 131 18.77 4.79 2.16
CA ALA A 131 17.67 3.83 2.07
C ALA A 131 16.56 4.24 3.04
N THR A 132 15.34 3.82 2.75
CA THR A 132 14.22 3.93 3.67
C THR A 132 13.63 2.56 3.97
N ASN A 133 13.20 2.37 5.21
CA ASN A 133 12.50 1.17 5.63
C ASN A 133 11.47 1.55 6.70
N ILE A 134 10.27 1.88 6.24
CA ILE A 134 9.15 2.27 7.11
C ILE A 134 8.34 1.01 7.40
N PRO A 135 8.19 0.59 8.67
CA PRO A 135 7.38 -0.57 9.01
C PRO A 135 5.88 -0.28 8.87
N PRO A 136 5.05 -1.31 8.70
CA PRO A 136 3.60 -1.16 8.72
C PRO A 136 3.07 -0.92 10.14
N HIS A 137 1.84 -0.37 10.23
CA HIS A 137 1.19 0.00 11.48
C HIS A 137 -0.28 -0.41 11.52
N ASN A 138 -0.84 -0.44 12.73
CA ASN A 138 -2.25 -0.75 12.95
C ASN A 138 -3.15 0.41 12.49
N LEU A 139 -4.17 0.09 11.69
CA LEU A 139 -5.10 1.08 11.13
C LEU A 139 -5.83 1.87 12.24
N VAL A 140 -6.29 1.20 13.29
CA VAL A 140 -7.03 1.87 14.37
C VAL A 140 -6.14 2.84 15.14
N GLU A 141 -4.89 2.46 15.37
CA GLU A 141 -3.90 3.30 16.04
C GLU A 141 -3.56 4.54 15.22
N ILE A 142 -3.36 4.37 13.90
CA ILE A 142 -3.13 5.49 12.99
C ILE A 142 -4.34 6.43 12.96
N CYS A 143 -5.56 5.90 12.84
CA CYS A 143 -6.77 6.73 12.88
C CYS A 143 -6.89 7.51 14.20
N ARG A 144 -6.54 6.90 15.33
CA ARG A 144 -6.50 7.61 16.62
C ARG A 144 -5.47 8.74 16.64
N ALA A 145 -4.28 8.51 16.08
CA ALA A 145 -3.25 9.54 15.96
C ALA A 145 -3.73 10.70 15.09
N LEU A 146 -4.31 10.41 13.93
CA LEU A 146 -4.88 11.42 13.03
C LEU A 146 -6.00 12.24 13.71
N LEU A 147 -6.91 11.59 14.44
CA LEU A 147 -7.97 12.27 15.17
C LEU A 147 -7.42 13.19 16.27
N LYS A 148 -6.34 12.81 16.96
CA LYS A 148 -5.65 13.67 17.93
C LYS A 148 -5.02 14.87 17.24
N LEU A 149 -4.31 14.65 16.13
CA LEU A 149 -3.66 15.72 15.36
C LEU A 149 -4.66 16.72 14.78
N LEU A 150 -5.82 16.24 14.28
CA LEU A 150 -6.89 17.10 13.78
C LEU A 150 -7.54 17.98 14.88
N LYS A 151 -7.62 17.46 16.11
CA LYS A 151 -8.16 18.19 17.26
C LYS A 151 -7.17 19.21 17.83
N ASP A 152 -5.90 18.91 17.78
CA ASP A 152 -4.81 19.71 18.27
C ASP A 152 -3.61 19.63 17.32
N PRO A 153 -3.51 20.54 16.32
CA PRO A 153 -2.40 20.56 15.38
C PRO A 153 -1.02 20.82 16.02
N GLU A 154 -0.99 21.35 17.24
CA GLU A 154 0.23 21.64 18.01
C GLU A 154 0.61 20.48 18.95
N ILE A 155 -0.10 19.36 18.88
CA ILE A 155 0.18 18.16 19.69
C ILE A 155 1.64 17.72 19.51
N LYS A 156 2.28 17.34 20.59
CA LYS A 156 3.68 16.94 20.58
C LYS A 156 3.82 15.47 20.13
N ASP A 157 4.89 15.15 19.41
CA ASP A 157 5.17 13.82 18.85
C ASP A 157 5.05 12.70 19.89
N TYR A 158 5.57 12.93 21.11
CA TYR A 158 5.51 11.95 22.20
C TYR A 158 4.07 11.63 22.67
N GLN A 159 3.09 12.45 22.34
CA GLN A 159 1.68 12.22 22.66
C GLN A 159 0.98 11.37 21.57
N LEU A 160 1.59 11.27 20.40
CA LEU A 160 1.11 10.44 19.28
C LEU A 160 1.71 9.03 19.31
N VAL A 161 2.90 8.85 19.91
CA VAL A 161 3.64 7.59 19.88
C VAL A 161 3.77 7.02 21.31
N ALA A 162 3.61 5.71 21.41
CA ALA A 162 3.78 4.92 22.66
C ALA A 162 2.87 5.33 23.81
N ASN A 163 1.75 5.97 23.52
CA ASN A 163 0.65 6.26 24.44
C ASN A 163 -0.65 5.63 23.88
N ASP A 164 -1.73 6.42 23.82
CA ASP A 164 -3.04 5.91 23.40
C ASP A 164 -3.28 5.89 21.89
N ALA A 165 -2.26 6.21 21.08
CA ALA A 165 -2.36 6.22 19.62
C ALA A 165 -1.46 5.13 19.01
N ILE A 166 -0.31 5.47 18.44
CA ILE A 166 0.59 4.53 17.78
C ILE A 166 1.42 3.80 18.86
N GLN A 167 1.28 2.48 18.97
CA GLN A 167 2.01 1.65 19.95
C GLN A 167 3.34 1.14 19.40
N GLY A 168 3.57 1.26 18.12
CA GLY A 168 4.74 0.78 17.40
C GLY A 168 4.38 0.11 16.08
N PRO A 169 5.34 -0.56 15.44
CA PRO A 169 5.09 -1.37 14.25
C PRO A 169 4.07 -2.48 14.49
N ASP A 170 3.25 -2.76 13.47
CA ASP A 170 2.27 -3.86 13.45
C ASP A 170 2.48 -4.68 12.17
N PHE A 171 3.28 -5.74 12.27
CA PHE A 171 3.67 -6.56 11.14
C PHE A 171 2.56 -7.53 10.71
N PRO A 172 2.43 -7.84 9.40
CA PRO A 172 1.42 -8.76 8.87
C PRO A 172 1.43 -10.14 9.52
N THR A 173 2.61 -10.62 9.89
CA THR A 173 2.81 -11.95 10.50
C THR A 173 2.98 -11.90 12.01
N GLY A 174 2.72 -10.75 12.61
CA GLY A 174 2.86 -10.55 14.05
C GLY A 174 4.31 -10.32 14.48
N GLY A 175 4.51 -10.39 15.79
CA GLY A 175 5.80 -10.16 16.43
C GLY A 175 5.62 -9.55 17.81
N VAL A 176 6.73 -9.37 18.50
CA VAL A 176 6.78 -8.70 19.81
C VAL A 176 7.74 -7.53 19.73
N VAL A 177 7.25 -6.34 20.03
CA VAL A 177 8.08 -5.13 20.16
C VAL A 177 8.62 -5.10 21.58
N ILE A 178 9.94 -5.19 21.72
CA ILE A 178 10.63 -5.23 23.03
C ILE A 178 11.16 -3.85 23.47
N ASN A 179 11.10 -2.86 22.60
CA ASN A 179 11.55 -1.49 22.87
C ASN A 179 10.71 -0.84 23.98
N THR A 180 11.36 -0.04 24.80
CA THR A 180 10.69 0.85 25.75
C THR A 180 9.89 1.95 25.03
N LYS A 181 8.96 2.59 25.74
CA LYS A 181 8.20 3.73 25.18
C LYS A 181 9.11 4.90 24.79
N GLU A 182 10.15 5.13 25.56
CA GLU A 182 11.15 6.17 25.35
C GLU A 182 11.97 5.90 24.08
N GLU A 183 12.42 4.66 23.89
CA GLU A 183 13.13 4.25 22.66
C GLU A 183 12.25 4.38 21.42
N LEU A 184 10.99 3.90 21.49
CA LEU A 184 10.06 4.06 20.38
C LEU A 184 9.85 5.52 19.99
N ARG A 185 9.64 6.41 20.96
CA ARG A 185 9.50 7.84 20.71
C ARG A 185 10.72 8.43 20.02
N GLU A 186 11.92 8.03 20.45
CA GLU A 186 13.17 8.52 19.85
C GLU A 186 13.31 8.02 18.41
N ILE A 187 13.02 6.74 18.14
CA ILE A 187 13.02 6.17 16.79
C ILE A 187 12.06 6.93 15.85
N TYR A 188 10.82 7.18 16.31
CA TYR A 188 9.85 7.91 15.49
C TYR A 188 10.23 9.39 15.30
N ARG A 189 10.85 10.02 16.30
CA ARG A 189 11.31 11.41 16.23
C ARG A 189 12.47 11.59 15.25
N THR A 190 13.42 10.65 15.25
CA THR A 190 14.65 10.74 14.44
C THR A 190 14.52 10.06 13.08
N GLY A 191 13.61 9.09 12.96
CA GLY A 191 13.53 8.20 11.81
C GLY A 191 14.72 7.22 11.73
N GLN A 192 15.39 6.97 12.84
CA GLN A 192 16.55 6.08 12.94
C GLN A 192 16.31 5.07 14.06
N GLY A 193 16.42 3.76 13.72
CA GLY A 193 16.25 2.66 14.64
C GLY A 193 16.85 1.36 14.11
#